data_e5890a1da83b368c664085b15fb00a6c
#
_entry.id   e5890a1da83b368c664085b15fb00a6c
#
_cell.length_a   1.000
_cell.length_b   1.000
_cell.length_c   1.000
_cell.angle_alpha   90.00
_cell.angle_beta   90.00
_cell.angle_gamma   90.00
#
_symmetry.space_group_name_H-M   'P 1'
#
loop_
_entity.id
_entity.type
_entity.pdbx_description
1 polymer ?
#
loop_
_entity_poly.entity_id
_entity_poly.type
_entity_poly.pdbx_seq_one_letter_code
_entity_poly.pdbx_strand_id
1 'polypeptide(L)'
;MHVSLVGSEMCIRDRPNMSRQTVFLSDVISSPQFEQATSPTTVVLGQDIAGEAVIADIAKMPHVLVAGTTGSGKSVGVNVMILSMLYKASPEDLRFIMIDPKMLELSIYEGIPHLLSEVVTDMKDASNALRWCVGEMERRYKLMSALGVRNVKGFNEKLKMAAEAGHPIHDPFWQEGDSMDTEPPLLEKLP
;
A
#
# COMPACT_ATOMS: atom_id res chain seq x y z
N MET A 1 11.74 28.79 -26.86
CA MET A 1 10.99 28.21 -27.95
C MET A 1 9.54 28.65 -27.80
N HIS A 2 9.00 29.42 -28.76
CA HIS A 2 7.60 29.81 -28.74
C HIS A 2 6.80 28.68 -29.41
N VAL A 3 5.94 28.03 -28.67
CA VAL A 3 4.91 27.16 -29.25
C VAL A 3 3.68 28.05 -29.38
N SER A 4 3.36 28.43 -30.60
CA SER A 4 2.11 29.13 -30.94
C SER A 4 1.11 28.05 -31.33
N LEU A 5 0.09 27.83 -30.50
CA LEU A 5 -1.06 27.02 -30.85
C LEU A 5 -2.10 27.91 -31.52
N VAL A 6 -2.55 27.51 -32.71
CA VAL A 6 -3.57 28.20 -33.47
C VAL A 6 -4.95 27.78 -32.94
N GLY A 7 -5.65 28.73 -32.36
CA GLY A 7 -6.97 28.51 -31.76
C GLY A 7 -7.10 29.30 -30.47
N SER A 8 -8.23 29.26 -29.82
CA SER A 8 -8.49 29.93 -28.51
C SER A 8 -7.74 29.32 -27.33
N GLU A 9 -6.62 28.70 -27.58
CA GLU A 9 -5.83 27.99 -26.58
C GLU A 9 -4.82 28.95 -25.92
N MET A 10 -4.78 28.89 -24.61
CA MET A 10 -3.90 29.69 -23.78
C MET A 10 -2.44 29.24 -23.98
N CYS A 11 -1.56 30.15 -24.34
CA CYS A 11 -0.12 29.88 -24.41
C CYS A 11 0.42 29.59 -23.00
N ILE A 12 0.73 28.34 -22.72
CA ILE A 12 1.41 27.95 -21.47
C ILE A 12 2.91 28.20 -21.65
N ARG A 13 3.50 29.00 -20.78
CA ARG A 13 4.93 29.27 -20.75
C ARG A 13 5.51 28.74 -19.46
N ASP A 14 6.09 27.55 -19.52
CA ASP A 14 6.80 26.97 -18.39
C ASP A 14 8.14 27.67 -18.18
N ARG A 15 8.34 28.19 -16.98
CA ARG A 15 9.63 28.72 -16.53
C ARG A 15 10.04 27.97 -15.26
N PRO A 16 11.27 27.49 -15.16
CA PRO A 16 11.77 26.93 -13.91
C PRO A 16 11.72 28.01 -12.82
N ASN A 17 11.25 27.61 -11.64
CA ASN A 17 11.24 28.51 -10.49
C ASN A 17 12.68 28.83 -10.10
N MET A 18 13.00 30.14 -10.00
CA MET A 18 14.32 30.60 -9.59
C MET A 18 14.59 30.40 -8.10
N SER A 19 13.54 30.34 -7.30
CA SER A 19 13.61 30.05 -5.86
C SER A 19 12.89 28.74 -5.58
N ARG A 20 13.67 27.68 -5.38
CA ARG A 20 13.14 26.35 -5.05
C ARG A 20 13.13 26.18 -3.54
N GLN A 21 11.98 25.86 -2.99
CA GLN A 21 11.84 25.46 -1.59
C GLN A 21 11.89 23.94 -1.48
N THR A 22 12.55 23.45 -0.43
CA THR A 22 12.54 22.04 -0.09
C THR A 22 11.25 21.71 0.64
N VAL A 23 10.51 20.72 0.15
CA VAL A 23 9.34 20.17 0.83
C VAL A 23 9.80 19.00 1.68
N PHE A 24 9.65 19.10 2.99
CA PHE A 24 9.99 18.02 3.90
C PHE A 24 8.80 17.06 4.06
N LEU A 25 9.09 15.79 4.16
CA LEU A 25 8.06 14.76 4.41
C LEU A 25 7.29 15.05 5.71
N SER A 26 7.98 15.54 6.75
CA SER A 26 7.37 15.95 8.02
C SER A 26 6.23 16.95 7.85
N ASP A 27 6.39 17.90 6.93
CA ASP A 27 5.41 18.98 6.74
C ASP A 27 4.10 18.44 6.17
N VAL A 28 4.20 17.43 5.29
CA VAL A 28 3.04 16.83 4.64
C VAL A 28 2.39 15.75 5.52
N ILE A 29 3.19 14.94 6.24
CA ILE A 29 2.65 13.94 7.19
C ILE A 29 1.90 14.62 8.35
N SER A 30 2.35 15.80 8.78
CA SER A 30 1.68 16.59 9.82
C SER A 30 0.49 17.41 9.31
N SER A 31 0.15 17.29 8.02
CA SER A 31 -0.97 18.03 7.44
C SER A 31 -2.31 17.46 7.90
N PRO A 32 -3.34 18.32 8.06
CA PRO A 32 -4.69 17.86 8.38
C PRO A 32 -5.24 16.84 7.36
N GLN A 33 -4.88 16.99 6.10
CA GLN A 33 -5.29 16.07 5.03
C GLN A 33 -4.77 14.65 5.28
N PHE A 34 -3.49 14.51 5.65
CA PHE A 34 -2.91 13.20 5.96
C PHE A 34 -3.44 12.65 7.29
N GLU A 35 -3.56 13.48 8.30
CA GLU A 35 -4.03 13.07 9.62
C GLU A 35 -5.47 12.52 9.58
N GLN A 36 -6.37 13.19 8.86
CA GLN A 36 -7.78 12.80 8.73
C GLN A 36 -8.01 11.61 7.80
N ALA A 37 -7.04 11.26 6.95
CA ALA A 37 -7.15 10.09 6.08
C ALA A 37 -7.19 8.80 6.91
N THR A 38 -8.18 7.96 6.70
CA THR A 38 -8.43 6.74 7.48
C THR A 38 -7.89 5.46 6.85
N SER A 39 -7.49 5.52 5.57
CA SER A 39 -6.96 4.35 4.88
C SER A 39 -5.53 4.01 5.34
N PRO A 40 -5.22 2.74 5.66
CA PRO A 40 -3.88 2.30 6.01
C PRO A 40 -2.87 2.45 4.85
N THR A 41 -3.37 2.50 3.62
CA THR A 41 -2.57 2.65 2.39
C THR A 41 -2.49 4.10 1.90
N THR A 42 -2.76 5.08 2.76
CA THR A 42 -2.59 6.50 2.45
C THR A 42 -1.12 6.85 2.31
N VAL A 43 -0.76 7.48 1.21
CA VAL A 43 0.60 7.92 0.89
C VAL A 43 0.65 9.42 0.62
N VAL A 44 1.79 10.01 0.94
CA VAL A 44 2.14 11.39 0.59
C VAL A 44 2.75 11.41 -0.81
N LEU A 45 2.31 12.32 -1.65
CA LEU A 45 2.90 12.60 -2.96
C LEU A 45 3.72 13.90 -2.97
N GLY A 46 3.48 14.81 -2.03
CA GLY A 46 4.17 16.08 -1.92
C GLY A 46 3.23 17.24 -1.63
N GLN A 47 3.55 18.39 -2.20
CA GLN A 47 2.73 19.60 -2.17
C GLN A 47 2.43 20.07 -3.60
N ASP A 48 1.28 20.65 -3.79
CA ASP A 48 0.93 21.32 -5.03
C ASP A 48 1.59 22.72 -5.15
N ILE A 49 1.29 23.42 -6.23
CA ILE A 49 1.83 24.77 -6.47
C ILE A 49 1.32 25.83 -5.49
N ALA A 50 0.25 25.55 -4.76
CA ALA A 50 -0.29 26.41 -3.71
C ALA A 50 0.30 26.10 -2.33
N GLY A 51 1.12 25.02 -2.22
CA GLY A 51 1.70 24.55 -0.97
C GLY A 51 0.79 23.62 -0.18
N GLU A 52 -0.31 23.18 -0.77
CA GLU A 52 -1.24 22.25 -0.14
C GLU A 52 -0.74 20.80 -0.23
N ALA A 53 -0.96 20.03 0.83
CA ALA A 53 -0.56 18.64 0.88
C ALA A 53 -1.32 17.79 -0.15
N VAL A 54 -0.60 17.04 -0.96
CA VAL A 54 -1.14 16.09 -1.93
C VAL A 54 -0.94 14.69 -1.42
N ILE A 55 -2.03 14.00 -1.14
CA ILE A 55 -2.06 12.61 -0.67
C ILE A 55 -2.84 11.73 -1.64
N ALA A 56 -2.58 10.45 -1.60
CA ALA A 56 -3.31 9.46 -2.38
C ALA A 56 -3.53 8.19 -1.56
N ASP A 57 -4.39 7.31 -2.04
CA ASP A 57 -4.64 6.01 -1.45
C ASP A 57 -4.25 4.91 -2.45
N ILE A 58 -3.22 4.13 -2.13
CA ILE A 58 -2.71 3.06 -2.98
C ILE A 58 -3.78 1.99 -3.25
N ALA A 59 -4.66 1.71 -2.29
CA ALA A 59 -5.73 0.74 -2.48
C ALA A 59 -6.73 1.16 -3.57
N LYS A 60 -6.83 2.46 -3.87
CA LYS A 60 -7.64 2.99 -5.00
C LYS A 60 -6.88 3.00 -6.32
N MET A 61 -5.59 2.70 -6.28
CA MET A 61 -4.71 2.53 -7.43
C MET A 61 -4.13 1.10 -7.38
N PRO A 62 -4.92 0.05 -7.64
CA PRO A 62 -4.53 -1.34 -7.33
C PRO A 62 -3.22 -1.76 -8.01
N HIS A 63 -2.87 -1.11 -9.11
CA HIS A 63 -1.59 -1.23 -9.79
C HIS A 63 -1.10 0.17 -10.15
N VAL A 64 0.10 0.52 -9.71
CA VAL A 64 0.72 1.82 -10.03
C VAL A 64 2.14 1.61 -10.52
N LEU A 65 2.50 2.33 -11.59
CA LEU A 65 3.84 2.38 -12.11
C LEU A 65 4.48 3.72 -11.75
N VAL A 66 5.57 3.66 -10.99
CA VAL A 66 6.40 4.84 -10.69
C VAL A 66 7.64 4.81 -11.55
N ALA A 67 7.74 5.73 -12.49
CA ALA A 67 8.84 5.81 -13.44
C ALA A 67 9.59 7.14 -13.32
N GLY A 68 10.89 7.10 -13.60
CA GLY A 68 11.74 8.29 -13.59
C GLY A 68 13.16 7.95 -14.01
N THR A 69 13.86 8.96 -14.58
CA THR A 69 15.27 8.85 -14.91
C THR A 69 16.13 8.92 -13.64
N THR A 70 17.41 8.58 -13.75
CA THR A 70 18.35 8.76 -12.64
C THR A 70 18.36 10.21 -12.18
N GLY A 71 18.23 10.42 -10.86
CA GLY A 71 18.16 11.77 -10.27
C GLY A 71 16.79 12.44 -10.32
N SER A 72 15.75 11.80 -10.89
CA SER A 72 14.39 12.36 -10.92
C SER A 72 13.66 12.31 -9.57
N GLY A 73 14.23 11.63 -8.57
CA GLY A 73 13.61 11.45 -7.27
C GLY A 73 12.71 10.20 -7.14
N LYS A 74 12.75 9.28 -8.14
CA LYS A 74 11.94 8.03 -8.09
C LYS A 74 12.11 7.25 -6.79
N SER A 75 13.34 6.97 -6.40
CA SER A 75 13.65 6.22 -5.17
C SER A 75 13.20 6.97 -3.92
N VAL A 76 13.39 8.29 -3.90
CA VAL A 76 12.87 9.14 -2.82
C VAL A 76 11.35 9.07 -2.76
N GLY A 77 10.66 9.17 -3.89
CA GLY A 77 9.20 9.05 -3.96
C GLY A 77 8.67 7.70 -3.45
N VAL A 78 9.32 6.60 -3.84
CA VAL A 78 8.96 5.25 -3.34
C VAL A 78 9.17 5.15 -1.83
N ASN A 79 10.31 5.65 -1.33
CA ASN A 79 10.58 5.68 0.12
C ASN A 79 9.55 6.54 0.87
N VAL A 80 9.17 7.68 0.34
CA VAL A 80 8.12 8.54 0.92
C VAL A 80 6.78 7.80 0.99
N MET A 81 6.41 7.05 -0.03
CA MET A 81 5.18 6.24 -0.01
C MET A 81 5.24 5.15 1.08
N ILE A 82 6.35 4.41 1.17
CA ILE A 82 6.53 3.38 2.20
C ILE A 82 6.47 4.00 3.60
N LEU A 83 7.23 5.06 3.85
CA LEU A 83 7.25 5.74 5.14
C LEU A 83 5.86 6.28 5.50
N SER A 84 5.12 6.86 4.55
CA SER A 84 3.75 7.34 4.78
C SER A 84 2.85 6.22 5.33
N MET A 85 2.91 5.05 4.72
CA MET A 85 2.13 3.89 5.16
C MET A 85 2.60 3.36 6.51
N LEU A 86 3.91 3.33 6.79
CA LEU A 86 4.45 2.93 8.10
C LEU A 86 4.04 3.88 9.23
N TYR A 87 3.93 5.17 8.95
CA TYR A 87 3.38 6.14 9.92
C TYR A 87 1.87 6.00 10.12
N LYS A 88 1.16 5.44 9.14
CA LYS A 88 -0.30 5.39 9.12
C LYS A 88 -0.88 4.10 9.70
N ALA A 89 -0.20 2.98 9.55
CA ALA A 89 -0.76 1.66 9.81
C ALA A 89 0.18 0.75 10.61
N SER A 90 -0.40 -0.06 11.48
CA SER A 90 0.29 -1.13 12.18
C SER A 90 0.48 -2.37 11.30
N PRO A 91 1.34 -3.32 11.69
CA PRO A 91 1.48 -4.60 10.98
C PRO A 91 0.19 -5.43 10.89
N GLU A 92 -0.78 -5.16 11.74
CA GLU A 92 -2.09 -5.83 11.73
C GLU A 92 -3.01 -5.31 10.60
N ASP A 93 -2.74 -4.08 10.13
CA ASP A 93 -3.55 -3.40 9.12
C ASP A 93 -2.87 -3.34 7.75
N LEU A 94 -1.54 -3.52 7.71
CA LEU A 94 -0.75 -3.38 6.50
C LEU A 94 0.45 -4.33 6.54
N ARG A 95 0.67 -5.03 5.43
CA ARG A 95 1.82 -5.89 5.21
C ARG A 95 2.50 -5.57 3.90
N PHE A 96 3.81 -5.78 3.87
CA PHE A 96 4.64 -5.57 2.69
C PHE A 96 5.30 -6.87 2.23
N ILE A 97 5.41 -7.02 0.91
CA ILE A 97 6.39 -7.85 0.24
C ILE A 97 7.23 -6.90 -0.59
N MET A 98 8.52 -6.83 -0.30
CA MET A 98 9.46 -5.94 -0.97
C MET A 98 10.38 -6.76 -1.86
N ILE A 99 10.52 -6.37 -3.13
CA ILE A 99 11.36 -7.04 -4.12
C ILE A 99 12.35 -6.00 -4.63
N ASP A 100 13.64 -6.21 -4.35
CA ASP A 100 14.74 -5.32 -4.78
C ASP A 100 15.89 -6.13 -5.37
N PRO A 101 15.79 -6.52 -6.64
CA PRO A 101 16.81 -7.35 -7.29
C PRO A 101 18.17 -6.66 -7.45
N LYS A 102 18.23 -5.35 -7.24
CA LYS A 102 19.48 -4.57 -7.28
C LYS A 102 20.13 -4.40 -5.91
N MET A 103 19.44 -4.72 -4.82
CA MET A 103 19.88 -4.57 -3.42
C MET A 103 20.32 -3.14 -3.06
N LEU A 104 19.69 -2.12 -3.63
CA LEU A 104 20.13 -0.74 -3.51
C LEU A 104 19.17 0.18 -2.75
N GLU A 105 17.89 -0.14 -2.73
CA GLU A 105 16.86 0.83 -2.31
C GLU A 105 16.07 0.39 -1.08
N LEU A 106 15.77 -0.92 -0.93
CA LEU A 106 14.81 -1.41 0.06
C LEU A 106 15.43 -2.17 1.25
N SER A 107 16.73 -2.46 1.22
CA SER A 107 17.42 -3.16 2.31
C SER A 107 17.34 -2.45 3.68
N ILE A 108 17.12 -1.14 3.68
CA ILE A 108 16.93 -0.34 4.91
C ILE A 108 15.66 -0.72 5.68
N TYR A 109 14.72 -1.40 5.04
CA TYR A 109 13.45 -1.86 5.65
C TYR A 109 13.56 -3.28 6.21
N GLU A 110 14.73 -3.93 6.09
CA GLU A 110 14.90 -5.28 6.62
C GLU A 110 14.59 -5.33 8.12
N GLY A 111 13.84 -6.36 8.53
CA GLY A 111 13.48 -6.56 9.93
C GLY A 111 12.30 -5.73 10.44
N ILE A 112 11.65 -4.89 9.64
CA ILE A 112 10.43 -4.22 10.11
C ILE A 112 9.28 -5.22 10.24
N PRO A 113 8.41 -5.07 11.27
CA PRO A 113 7.36 -6.05 11.56
C PRO A 113 6.26 -6.12 10.47
N HIS A 114 6.22 -5.16 9.56
CA HIS A 114 5.27 -5.13 8.43
C HIS A 114 5.66 -6.07 7.29
N LEU A 115 6.90 -6.54 7.22
CA LEU A 115 7.32 -7.47 6.17
C LEU A 115 6.72 -8.85 6.39
N LEU A 116 6.23 -9.46 5.29
CA LEU A 116 5.80 -10.87 5.27
C LEU A 116 6.98 -11.84 5.06
N SER A 117 8.06 -11.37 4.44
CA SER A 117 9.31 -12.07 4.24
C SER A 117 10.46 -11.08 4.30
N GLU A 118 11.70 -11.56 4.37
CA GLU A 118 12.88 -10.74 4.10
C GLU A 118 12.75 -10.06 2.74
N VAL A 119 13.48 -8.95 2.54
CA VAL A 119 13.49 -8.26 1.25
C VAL A 119 14.01 -9.21 0.17
N VAL A 120 13.19 -9.47 -0.83
CA VAL A 120 13.48 -10.45 -1.88
C VAL A 120 14.44 -9.85 -2.89
N THR A 121 15.60 -10.46 -3.04
CA THR A 121 16.66 -9.99 -3.96
C THR A 121 16.90 -10.95 -5.13
N ASP A 122 16.54 -12.22 -5.00
CA ASP A 122 16.66 -13.24 -6.05
C ASP A 122 15.41 -13.26 -6.94
N MET A 123 15.63 -13.43 -8.26
CA MET A 123 14.56 -13.41 -9.25
C MET A 123 13.61 -14.62 -9.15
N LYS A 124 14.12 -15.76 -8.69
CA LYS A 124 13.30 -16.96 -8.50
C LYS A 124 12.38 -16.79 -7.31
N ASP A 125 12.90 -16.23 -6.23
CA ASP A 125 12.12 -15.94 -5.03
C ASP A 125 11.12 -14.82 -5.28
N ALA A 126 11.46 -13.82 -6.09
CA ALA A 126 10.52 -12.80 -6.56
C ALA A 126 9.33 -13.43 -7.32
N SER A 127 9.62 -14.39 -8.22
CA SER A 127 8.56 -15.12 -8.92
C SER A 127 7.68 -15.94 -7.97
N ASN A 128 8.28 -16.57 -6.96
CA ASN A 128 7.55 -17.32 -5.94
C ASN A 128 6.67 -16.41 -5.08
N ALA A 129 7.21 -15.25 -4.67
CA ALA A 129 6.44 -14.25 -3.90
C ALA A 129 5.22 -13.75 -4.69
N LEU A 130 5.38 -13.47 -5.99
CA LEU A 130 4.25 -13.05 -6.84
C LEU A 130 3.20 -14.16 -7.02
N ARG A 131 3.62 -15.41 -7.16
CA ARG A 131 2.70 -16.55 -7.21
C ARG A 131 1.95 -16.72 -5.89
N TRP A 132 2.64 -16.55 -4.77
CA TRP A 132 2.02 -16.57 -3.47
C TRP A 132 0.96 -15.47 -3.34
N CYS A 133 1.23 -14.24 -3.80
CA CYS A 133 0.26 -13.15 -3.81
C CYS A 133 -1.02 -13.51 -4.58
N VAL A 134 -0.89 -14.18 -5.74
CA VAL A 134 -2.06 -14.64 -6.51
C VAL A 134 -2.86 -15.68 -5.73
N GLY A 135 -2.18 -16.67 -5.15
CA GLY A 135 -2.84 -17.70 -4.33
C GLY A 135 -3.55 -17.11 -3.10
N GLU A 136 -2.91 -16.17 -2.41
CA GLU A 136 -3.50 -15.47 -1.27
C GLU A 136 -4.71 -14.61 -1.69
N MET A 137 -4.62 -13.94 -2.84
CA MET A 137 -5.76 -13.20 -3.39
C MET A 137 -6.95 -14.12 -3.66
N GLU A 138 -6.73 -15.28 -4.27
CA GLU A 138 -7.78 -16.28 -4.52
C GLU A 138 -8.37 -16.83 -3.23
N ARG A 139 -7.53 -17.09 -2.22
CA ARG A 139 -7.98 -17.52 -0.90
C ARG A 139 -8.88 -16.45 -0.27
N ARG A 140 -8.48 -15.19 -0.29
CA ARG A 140 -9.28 -14.07 0.23
C ARG A 140 -10.60 -13.92 -0.51
N TYR A 141 -10.63 -14.09 -1.83
CA TYR A 141 -11.89 -14.09 -2.59
C TYR A 141 -12.84 -15.20 -2.16
N LYS A 142 -12.33 -16.42 -1.96
CA LYS A 142 -13.15 -17.55 -1.46
C LYS A 142 -13.73 -17.24 -0.08
N LEU A 143 -12.92 -16.75 0.85
CA LEU A 143 -13.37 -16.38 2.19
C LEU A 143 -14.43 -15.27 2.16
N MET A 144 -14.20 -14.22 1.39
CA MET A 144 -15.17 -13.11 1.25
C MET A 144 -16.48 -13.61 0.63
N SER A 145 -16.40 -14.50 -0.37
CA SER A 145 -17.57 -15.12 -0.99
C SER A 145 -18.35 -15.97 0.01
N ALA A 146 -17.67 -16.80 0.80
CA ALA A 146 -18.31 -17.65 1.82
C ALA A 146 -19.02 -16.82 2.90
N LEU A 147 -18.44 -15.68 3.27
CA LEU A 147 -19.05 -14.77 4.23
C LEU A 147 -20.09 -13.80 3.60
N GLY A 148 -20.25 -13.81 2.28
CA GLY A 148 -21.19 -12.92 1.59
C GLY A 148 -20.80 -11.44 1.63
N VAL A 149 -19.49 -11.13 1.70
CA VAL A 149 -18.95 -9.77 1.71
C VAL A 149 -18.17 -9.47 0.43
N ARG A 150 -18.01 -8.18 0.08
CA ARG A 150 -17.43 -7.78 -1.22
C ARG A 150 -16.03 -7.19 -1.13
N ASN A 151 -15.51 -6.92 0.08
CA ASN A 151 -14.20 -6.33 0.30
C ASN A 151 -13.64 -6.71 1.67
N VAL A 152 -12.34 -6.49 1.85
CA VAL A 152 -11.62 -6.82 3.09
C VAL A 152 -12.18 -6.07 4.30
N LYS A 153 -12.58 -4.81 4.13
CA LYS A 153 -13.18 -4.03 5.23
C LYS A 153 -14.46 -4.69 5.74
N GLY A 154 -15.37 -5.04 4.84
CA GLY A 154 -16.61 -5.73 5.21
C GLY A 154 -16.36 -7.12 5.81
N PHE A 155 -15.32 -7.82 5.36
CA PHE A 155 -14.87 -9.08 5.96
C PHE A 155 -14.44 -8.87 7.41
N ASN A 156 -13.56 -7.92 7.68
CA ASN A 156 -13.05 -7.62 9.00
C ASN A 156 -14.15 -7.13 9.95
N GLU A 157 -15.07 -6.28 9.47
CA GLU A 157 -16.24 -5.82 10.24
C GLU A 157 -17.14 -7.00 10.63
N LYS A 158 -17.38 -7.94 9.72
CA LYS A 158 -18.20 -9.11 9.99
C LYS A 158 -17.58 -10.03 11.03
N LEU A 159 -16.25 -10.27 10.96
CA LEU A 159 -15.54 -11.04 11.98
C LEU A 159 -15.65 -10.37 13.35
N LYS A 160 -15.44 -9.06 13.41
CA LYS A 160 -15.54 -8.28 14.64
C LYS A 160 -16.93 -8.40 15.27
N MET A 161 -17.98 -8.16 14.49
CA MET A 161 -19.36 -8.28 14.96
C MET A 161 -19.70 -9.68 15.46
N ALA A 162 -19.23 -10.73 14.77
CA ALA A 162 -19.46 -12.12 15.17
C ALA A 162 -18.74 -12.45 16.50
N ALA A 163 -17.51 -11.99 16.67
CA ALA A 163 -16.76 -12.15 17.90
C ALA A 163 -17.40 -11.41 19.09
N GLU A 164 -17.86 -10.17 18.88
CA GLU A 164 -18.58 -9.38 19.90
C GLU A 164 -19.93 -10.00 20.29
N ALA A 165 -20.59 -10.72 19.38
CA ALA A 165 -21.82 -11.46 19.63
C ALA A 165 -21.57 -12.83 20.32
N GLY A 166 -20.31 -13.22 20.58
CA GLY A 166 -19.96 -14.51 21.18
C GLY A 166 -19.99 -15.69 20.22
N HIS A 167 -20.08 -15.45 18.92
CA HIS A 167 -20.09 -16.45 17.86
C HIS A 167 -18.98 -16.21 16.83
N PRO A 168 -17.70 -16.35 17.22
CA PRO A 168 -16.59 -16.14 16.30
C PRO A 168 -16.68 -17.12 15.11
N ILE A 169 -16.24 -16.67 13.95
CA ILE A 169 -16.36 -17.43 12.70
C ILE A 169 -15.12 -18.29 12.50
N HIS A 170 -15.32 -19.58 12.28
CA HIS A 170 -14.29 -20.55 11.92
C HIS A 170 -14.05 -20.56 10.41
N ASP A 171 -12.86 -21.04 10.00
CA ASP A 171 -12.54 -21.19 8.57
C ASP A 171 -13.47 -22.24 7.91
N PRO A 172 -14.32 -21.85 6.96
CA PRO A 172 -15.26 -22.73 6.31
C PRO A 172 -14.61 -23.69 5.30
N PHE A 173 -13.35 -23.52 4.99
CA PHE A 173 -12.62 -24.34 4.02
C PHE A 173 -11.63 -25.29 4.65
N TRP A 174 -11.44 -25.20 5.98
CA TRP A 174 -10.57 -26.12 6.69
C TRP A 174 -11.09 -27.55 6.60
N GLN A 175 -10.17 -28.49 6.40
CA GLN A 175 -10.45 -29.93 6.41
C GLN A 175 -9.58 -30.62 7.46
N GLU A 176 -10.13 -31.69 8.03
CA GLU A 176 -9.39 -32.51 9.00
C GLU A 176 -8.10 -33.04 8.35
N GLY A 177 -6.95 -32.70 8.93
CA GLY A 177 -5.62 -33.01 8.41
C GLY A 177 -4.88 -31.82 7.76
N ASP A 178 -5.53 -30.68 7.54
CA ASP A 178 -4.88 -29.47 7.02
C ASP A 178 -3.92 -28.82 8.06
N SER A 179 -4.20 -29.03 9.32
CA SER A 179 -3.36 -28.59 10.44
C SER A 179 -3.32 -29.65 11.53
N MET A 180 -2.50 -29.42 12.57
CA MET A 180 -2.47 -30.29 13.76
C MET A 180 -3.68 -30.06 14.70
N ASP A 181 -4.54 -29.11 14.36
CA ASP A 181 -5.73 -28.78 15.14
C ASP A 181 -6.83 -29.84 14.93
N THR A 182 -7.61 -30.07 15.96
CA THR A 182 -8.75 -30.98 15.92
C THR A 182 -10.06 -30.30 15.51
N GLU A 183 -10.04 -28.95 15.50
CA GLU A 183 -11.17 -28.11 15.14
C GLU A 183 -10.75 -27.03 14.13
N PRO A 184 -11.68 -26.54 13.29
CA PRO A 184 -11.38 -25.46 12.36
C PRO A 184 -10.85 -24.21 13.11
N PRO A 185 -9.74 -23.61 12.67
CA PRO A 185 -9.21 -22.38 13.27
C PRO A 185 -10.20 -21.23 13.09
N LEU A 186 -10.15 -20.29 14.02
CA LEU A 186 -10.89 -19.04 13.89
C LEU A 186 -10.31 -18.20 12.75
N LEU A 187 -11.20 -17.57 11.98
CA LEU A 187 -10.78 -16.60 10.99
C LEU A 187 -10.23 -15.35 11.68
N GLU A 188 -9.07 -14.94 11.22
CA GLU A 188 -8.40 -13.73 11.67
C GLU A 188 -8.66 -12.55 10.74
N LYS A 189 -8.50 -11.34 11.29
CA LYS A 189 -8.55 -10.09 10.53
C LYS A 189 -7.52 -10.13 9.39
N LEU A 190 -7.94 -9.75 8.21
CA LEU A 190 -7.06 -9.59 7.05
C LEU A 190 -6.45 -8.17 7.04
N PRO A 191 -5.12 -8.08 6.84
CA PRO A 191 -4.45 -6.80 6.63
C PRO A 191 -4.75 -6.21 5.25
#